data_91e92762d02ec0edb04303e54a1fa1be
#
_entry.id   91e92762d02ec0edb04303e54a1fa1be
#
_cell.length_a   1.000
_cell.length_b   1.000
_cell.length_c   1.000
_cell.angle_alpha   90.00
_cell.angle_beta   90.00
_cell.angle_gamma   90.00
#
_symmetry.space_group_name_H-M   'P 1'
#
loop_
_entity.id
_entity.type
_entity.pdbx_description
1 polymer ?
#
loop_
_entity_poly.entity_id
_entity_poly.type
_entity_poly.pdbx_seq_one_letter_code
_entity_poly.pdbx_strand_id
1 'polypeptide(L)'
;QLKSDEDAGEFLRGFASAEAGAFWSGNTSNAIGKVLVPSEGNVFSVWDIGCGQGQEALSIAALLKSRFPEKQIRVWAHDSDLLKVSNAPNMVYELSELPEWIRGATQEGRNGAIFKKEISDSVSFEYHDVLNENKLPPVNLIIAKDVLSFFPADGRTKLLADFQETLVSGGMLIIGDNERIKDGNWSEREAPGLRWYAKTF
;
A
#
# COMPACT_ATOMS: atom_id res chain seq x y z
N GLN A 1 -17.83 -1.42 25.99
CA GLN A 1 -16.51 -1.05 26.53
C GLN A 1 -15.55 -2.16 26.20
N LEU A 2 -14.53 -1.87 25.40
CA LEU A 2 -13.48 -2.85 25.04
C LEU A 2 -12.75 -3.29 26.30
N LYS A 3 -12.64 -4.59 26.53
CA LYS A 3 -12.13 -5.16 27.77
C LYS A 3 -10.77 -5.86 27.60
N SER A 4 -10.37 -6.11 26.36
CA SER A 4 -9.11 -6.75 26.01
C SER A 4 -8.58 -6.23 24.66
N ASP A 5 -7.31 -6.51 24.38
CA ASP A 5 -6.71 -6.22 23.07
C ASP A 5 -7.37 -7.04 21.96
N GLU A 6 -7.90 -8.22 22.29
CA GLU A 6 -8.65 -9.07 21.37
C GLU A 6 -10.00 -8.45 20.99
N ASP A 7 -10.74 -7.91 21.98
CA ASP A 7 -11.99 -7.17 21.75
C ASP A 7 -11.74 -5.91 20.90
N ALA A 8 -10.62 -5.22 21.15
CA ALA A 8 -10.21 -4.05 20.36
C ALA A 8 -9.88 -4.45 18.92
N GLY A 9 -9.15 -5.54 18.72
CA GLY A 9 -8.82 -6.07 17.40
C GLY A 9 -10.04 -6.52 16.61
N GLU A 10 -11.03 -7.15 17.26
CA GLU A 10 -12.28 -7.56 16.63
C GLU A 10 -13.14 -6.35 16.26
N PHE A 11 -13.23 -5.35 17.12
CA PHE A 11 -13.92 -4.11 16.84
C PHE A 11 -13.29 -3.35 15.65
N LEU A 12 -11.97 -3.24 15.60
CA LEU A 12 -11.25 -2.56 14.52
C LEU A 12 -11.39 -3.29 13.17
N ARG A 13 -11.43 -4.64 13.17
CA ARG A 13 -11.68 -5.43 11.95
C ARG A 13 -12.99 -5.08 11.27
N GLY A 14 -14.02 -4.66 12.01
CA GLY A 14 -15.29 -4.19 11.44
C GLY A 14 -15.19 -2.90 10.61
N PHE A 15 -14.08 -2.16 10.74
CA PHE A 15 -13.82 -0.91 10.00
C PHE A 15 -12.75 -1.05 8.93
N ALA A 16 -12.03 -2.18 8.93
CA ALA A 16 -10.98 -2.43 7.96
C ALA A 16 -11.55 -2.60 6.54
N SER A 17 -10.78 -2.18 5.56
CA SER A 17 -11.07 -2.42 4.15
C SER A 17 -11.03 -3.91 3.82
N ALA A 18 -11.71 -4.30 2.77
CA ALA A 18 -11.54 -5.62 2.19
C ALA A 18 -10.05 -5.89 1.90
N GLU A 19 -9.59 -7.09 2.21
CA GLU A 19 -8.20 -7.52 2.01
C GLU A 19 -7.15 -6.82 2.92
N ALA A 20 -7.57 -6.14 4.00
CA ALA A 20 -6.62 -5.62 4.99
C ALA A 20 -5.72 -6.75 5.55
N GLY A 21 -4.40 -6.59 5.44
CA GLY A 21 -3.42 -7.60 5.87
C GLY A 21 -3.36 -8.86 4.99
N ALA A 22 -3.95 -8.84 3.79
CA ALA A 22 -3.93 -9.93 2.82
C ALA A 22 -3.33 -9.46 1.48
N PHE A 23 -2.95 -10.43 0.64
CA PHE A 23 -2.64 -10.13 -0.77
C PHE A 23 -3.89 -9.67 -1.50
N TRP A 24 -3.73 -8.72 -2.41
CA TRP A 24 -4.84 -8.26 -3.24
C TRP A 24 -5.42 -9.39 -4.08
N SER A 25 -6.74 -9.46 -4.15
CA SER A 25 -7.42 -10.35 -5.09
C SER A 25 -7.11 -9.97 -6.55
N GLY A 26 -7.41 -10.88 -7.46
CA GLY A 26 -7.31 -10.59 -8.90
C GLY A 26 -8.19 -9.41 -9.33
N ASN A 27 -9.34 -9.20 -8.68
CA ASN A 27 -10.24 -8.08 -8.95
C ASN A 27 -9.60 -6.74 -8.54
N THR A 28 -9.05 -6.66 -7.33
CA THR A 28 -8.36 -5.47 -6.82
C THR A 28 -7.13 -5.15 -7.66
N SER A 29 -6.29 -6.14 -7.92
CA SER A 29 -5.12 -6.00 -8.79
C SER A 29 -5.49 -5.49 -10.19
N ASN A 30 -6.52 -6.04 -10.82
CA ASN A 30 -7.01 -5.59 -12.12
C ASN A 30 -7.57 -4.17 -12.08
N ALA A 31 -8.34 -3.81 -11.05
CA ALA A 31 -8.92 -2.48 -10.91
C ALA A 31 -7.81 -1.43 -10.80
N ILE A 32 -6.84 -1.62 -9.90
CA ILE A 32 -5.68 -0.74 -9.74
C ILE A 32 -4.85 -0.70 -11.04
N GLY A 33 -4.55 -1.87 -11.62
CA GLY A 33 -3.76 -1.96 -12.84
C GLY A 33 -4.34 -1.16 -14.02
N LYS A 34 -5.66 -1.06 -14.14
CA LYS A 34 -6.33 -0.31 -15.22
C LYS A 34 -6.14 1.20 -15.12
N VAL A 35 -6.01 1.74 -13.91
CA VAL A 35 -5.92 3.19 -13.67
C VAL A 35 -4.48 3.67 -13.50
N LEU A 36 -3.53 2.76 -13.29
CA LEU A 36 -2.10 3.10 -13.22
C LEU A 36 -1.60 3.61 -14.57
N VAL A 37 -0.98 4.79 -14.53
CA VAL A 37 -0.31 5.42 -15.66
C VAL A 37 1.20 5.31 -15.46
N PRO A 38 2.00 4.97 -16.50
CA PRO A 38 3.44 4.91 -16.37
C PRO A 38 4.01 6.28 -15.96
N SER A 39 5.00 6.27 -15.07
CA SER A 39 5.74 7.48 -14.70
C SER A 39 6.51 8.05 -15.90
N GLU A 40 6.78 9.34 -15.94
CA GLU A 40 7.57 9.97 -17.01
C GLU A 40 9.03 9.48 -17.02
N GLY A 41 9.63 9.22 -15.85
CA GLY A 41 11.00 8.72 -15.71
C GLY A 41 11.11 7.20 -15.78
N ASN A 42 12.33 6.69 -15.55
CA ASN A 42 12.62 5.24 -15.53
C ASN A 42 12.21 4.56 -14.21
N VAL A 43 11.82 5.33 -13.20
CA VAL A 43 11.47 4.82 -11.87
C VAL A 43 9.98 5.03 -11.63
N PHE A 44 9.31 3.99 -11.12
CA PHE A 44 7.98 4.13 -10.54
C PHE A 44 8.09 3.93 -9.03
N SER A 45 7.73 4.98 -8.30
CA SER A 45 7.90 5.05 -6.85
C SER A 45 6.55 4.97 -6.13
N VAL A 46 6.49 4.19 -5.07
CA VAL A 46 5.29 4.00 -4.24
C VAL A 46 5.66 4.22 -2.77
N TRP A 47 4.76 4.85 -2.05
CA TRP A 47 4.78 4.87 -0.59
C TRP A 47 3.57 4.09 -0.07
N ASP A 48 3.82 2.98 0.60
CA ASP A 48 2.82 2.11 1.24
C ASP A 48 2.88 2.31 2.75
N ILE A 49 1.79 2.83 3.32
CA ILE A 49 1.69 3.24 4.72
C ILE A 49 0.74 2.30 5.46
N GLY A 50 1.20 1.77 6.59
CA GLY A 50 0.48 0.73 7.31
C GLY A 50 0.65 -0.64 6.65
N CYS A 51 1.84 -0.89 6.09
CA CYS A 51 2.14 -2.07 5.28
C CYS A 51 2.02 -3.41 6.03
N GLY A 52 1.96 -3.39 7.36
CA GLY A 52 1.86 -4.59 8.17
C GLY A 52 2.98 -5.58 7.89
N GLN A 53 2.62 -6.81 7.52
CA GLN A 53 3.56 -7.86 7.14
C GLN A 53 3.95 -7.84 5.65
N GLY A 54 3.54 -6.80 4.92
CA GLY A 54 4.03 -6.54 3.57
C GLY A 54 3.20 -7.12 2.42
N GLN A 55 2.05 -7.75 2.67
CA GLN A 55 1.24 -8.34 1.60
C GLN A 55 0.80 -7.28 0.57
N GLU A 56 0.41 -6.10 1.03
CA GLU A 56 0.03 -4.99 0.15
C GLU A 56 1.23 -4.46 -0.63
N ALA A 57 2.36 -4.21 0.04
CA ALA A 57 3.61 -3.76 -0.59
C ALA A 57 4.09 -4.72 -1.68
N LEU A 58 4.04 -6.04 -1.41
CA LEU A 58 4.43 -7.06 -2.37
C LEU A 58 3.42 -7.19 -3.52
N SER A 59 2.12 -6.98 -3.25
CA SER A 59 1.09 -6.96 -4.28
C SER A 59 1.32 -5.82 -5.27
N ILE A 60 1.54 -4.58 -4.80
CA ILE A 60 1.79 -3.46 -5.70
C ILE A 60 3.12 -3.60 -6.44
N ALA A 61 4.18 -4.10 -5.79
CA ALA A 61 5.46 -4.34 -6.45
C ALA A 61 5.33 -5.35 -7.61
N ALA A 62 4.66 -6.47 -7.37
CA ALA A 62 4.41 -7.50 -8.39
C ALA A 62 3.54 -6.97 -9.53
N LEU A 63 2.47 -6.22 -9.22
CA LEU A 63 1.61 -5.60 -10.22
C LEU A 63 2.36 -4.62 -11.11
N LEU A 64 3.14 -3.71 -10.50
CA LEU A 64 3.91 -2.71 -11.24
C LEU A 64 4.99 -3.35 -12.10
N LYS A 65 5.69 -4.36 -11.59
CA LYS A 65 6.72 -5.07 -12.35
C LYS A 65 6.13 -5.82 -13.55
N SER A 66 4.95 -6.41 -13.38
CA SER A 66 4.22 -7.05 -14.49
C SER A 66 3.74 -6.04 -15.54
N ARG A 67 3.27 -4.86 -15.09
CA ARG A 67 2.67 -3.87 -15.97
C ARG A 67 3.69 -2.96 -16.65
N PHE A 68 4.78 -2.68 -15.99
CA PHE A 68 5.86 -1.80 -16.45
C PHE A 68 7.22 -2.51 -16.30
N PRO A 69 7.46 -3.61 -17.05
CA PRO A 69 8.65 -4.44 -16.88
C PRO A 69 9.96 -3.66 -17.12
N GLU A 70 9.91 -2.60 -17.92
CA GLU A 70 11.04 -1.71 -18.21
C GLU A 70 11.37 -0.72 -17.10
N LYS A 71 10.42 -0.50 -16.16
CA LYS A 71 10.62 0.46 -15.07
C LYS A 71 11.38 -0.17 -13.90
N GLN A 72 12.18 0.64 -13.24
CA GLN A 72 12.65 0.35 -11.90
C GLN A 72 11.53 0.63 -10.90
N ILE A 73 11.07 -0.39 -10.19
CA ILE A 73 10.05 -0.24 -9.17
C ILE A 73 10.73 0.01 -7.82
N ARG A 74 10.19 0.95 -7.05
CA ARG A 74 10.60 1.24 -5.67
C ARG A 74 9.36 1.41 -4.80
N VAL A 75 9.26 0.61 -3.76
CA VAL A 75 8.18 0.67 -2.77
C VAL A 75 8.79 0.91 -1.40
N TRP A 76 8.48 2.05 -0.80
CA TRP A 76 8.75 2.30 0.61
C TRP A 76 7.53 1.84 1.41
N ALA A 77 7.70 0.76 2.13
CA ALA A 77 6.67 0.11 2.93
C ALA A 77 6.89 0.42 4.40
N HIS A 78 6.09 1.30 4.95
CA HIS A 78 6.22 1.83 6.31
C HIS A 78 5.12 1.33 7.23
N ASP A 79 5.47 0.97 8.45
CA ASP A 79 4.53 0.66 9.52
C ASP A 79 5.11 1.09 10.88
N SER A 80 4.24 1.44 11.81
CA SER A 80 4.60 1.75 13.20
C SER A 80 4.72 0.51 14.10
N ASP A 81 4.47 -0.69 13.57
CA ASP A 81 4.66 -1.97 14.26
C ASP A 81 6.02 -2.58 13.84
N LEU A 82 7.01 -2.38 14.70
CA LEU A 82 8.38 -2.84 14.48
C LEU A 82 8.46 -4.37 14.24
N LEU A 83 7.62 -5.16 14.94
CA LEU A 83 7.64 -6.61 14.78
C LEU A 83 7.13 -7.05 13.41
N LYS A 84 6.07 -6.42 12.91
CA LYS A 84 5.55 -6.71 11.57
C LYS A 84 6.57 -6.35 10.52
N VAL A 85 7.11 -5.15 10.56
CA VAL A 85 8.09 -4.64 9.59
C VAL A 85 9.37 -5.49 9.56
N SER A 86 9.90 -5.88 10.73
CA SER A 86 11.12 -6.69 10.77
C SER A 86 10.93 -8.12 10.28
N ASN A 87 9.72 -8.65 10.33
CA ASN A 87 9.41 -9.98 9.80
C ASN A 87 9.09 -9.97 8.29
N ALA A 88 8.52 -8.89 7.78
CA ALA A 88 8.03 -8.79 6.40
C ALA A 88 9.03 -9.23 5.31
N PRO A 89 10.33 -8.86 5.37
CA PRO A 89 11.30 -9.27 4.34
C PRO A 89 11.58 -10.77 4.28
N ASN A 90 11.29 -11.50 5.38
CA ASN A 90 11.63 -12.91 5.54
C ASN A 90 10.41 -13.84 5.46
N MET A 91 9.26 -13.31 5.09
CA MET A 91 8.03 -14.10 5.02
C MET A 91 8.10 -15.17 3.93
N VAL A 92 7.64 -16.35 4.30
CA VAL A 92 7.43 -17.52 3.43
C VAL A 92 5.93 -17.79 3.45
N TYR A 93 5.36 -18.02 2.28
CA TYR A 93 3.92 -18.13 2.09
C TYR A 93 3.54 -19.54 1.64
N GLU A 94 2.41 -20.04 2.12
CA GLU A 94 1.78 -21.21 1.54
C GLU A 94 1.20 -20.83 0.15
N LEU A 95 1.30 -21.72 -0.83
CA LEU A 95 0.76 -21.46 -2.17
C LEU A 95 -0.76 -21.19 -2.16
N SER A 96 -1.48 -21.74 -1.18
CA SER A 96 -2.90 -21.52 -0.94
C SER A 96 -3.24 -20.09 -0.51
N GLU A 97 -2.30 -19.39 0.14
CA GLU A 97 -2.45 -17.99 0.57
C GLU A 97 -2.23 -17.00 -0.58
N LEU A 98 -1.56 -17.45 -1.64
CA LEU A 98 -1.22 -16.60 -2.77
C LEU A 98 -2.32 -16.64 -3.84
N PRO A 99 -2.96 -15.48 -4.15
CA PRO A 99 -3.84 -15.36 -5.30
C PRO A 99 -3.14 -15.78 -6.60
N GLU A 100 -3.88 -16.39 -7.51
CA GLU A 100 -3.32 -16.95 -8.76
C GLU A 100 -2.48 -15.94 -9.55
N TRP A 101 -2.96 -14.69 -9.64
CA TRP A 101 -2.32 -13.65 -10.42
C TRP A 101 -0.90 -13.29 -9.95
N ILE A 102 -0.59 -13.47 -8.66
CA ILE A 102 0.71 -13.11 -8.07
C ILE A 102 1.70 -14.27 -8.04
N ARG A 103 1.24 -15.50 -8.22
CA ARG A 103 2.09 -16.71 -8.17
C ARG A 103 3.26 -16.66 -9.15
N GLY A 104 3.07 -16.06 -10.32
CA GLY A 104 4.15 -15.84 -11.28
C GLY A 104 5.30 -14.96 -10.79
N ALA A 105 5.06 -14.13 -9.76
CA ALA A 105 6.07 -13.30 -9.12
C ALA A 105 6.83 -14.02 -7.98
N THR A 106 6.48 -15.28 -7.69
CA THR A 106 7.11 -16.10 -6.65
C THR A 106 7.90 -17.26 -7.24
N GLN A 107 8.70 -17.87 -6.41
CA GLN A 107 9.47 -19.08 -6.70
C GLN A 107 9.43 -20.02 -5.49
N GLU A 108 9.78 -21.28 -5.69
CA GLU A 108 9.88 -22.25 -4.63
C GLU A 108 11.03 -21.87 -3.68
N GLY A 109 10.73 -21.77 -2.40
CA GLY A 109 11.66 -21.62 -1.30
C GLY A 109 11.79 -22.92 -0.51
N ARG A 110 12.61 -22.92 0.54
CA ARG A 110 12.87 -24.12 1.34
C ARG A 110 11.63 -24.68 2.04
N ASN A 111 10.72 -23.79 2.48
CA ASN A 111 9.55 -24.14 3.30
C ASN A 111 8.24 -23.54 2.74
N GLY A 112 8.17 -23.25 1.46
CA GLY A 112 7.02 -22.64 0.81
C GLY A 112 7.42 -21.69 -0.32
N ALA A 113 6.53 -20.81 -0.72
CA ALA A 113 6.79 -19.83 -1.77
C ALA A 113 7.44 -18.56 -1.21
N ILE A 114 8.43 -18.05 -1.91
CA ILE A 114 9.06 -16.75 -1.65
C ILE A 114 8.96 -15.87 -2.89
N PHE A 115 8.94 -14.57 -2.74
CA PHE A 115 8.98 -13.65 -3.87
C PHE A 115 10.32 -13.72 -4.60
N LYS A 116 10.29 -13.64 -5.92
CA LYS A 116 11.50 -13.51 -6.74
C LYS A 116 12.28 -12.28 -6.32
N LYS A 117 13.60 -12.37 -6.44
CA LYS A 117 14.53 -11.32 -6.01
C LYS A 117 14.20 -9.94 -6.62
N GLU A 118 13.76 -9.90 -7.88
CA GLU A 118 13.36 -8.66 -8.55
C GLU A 118 12.15 -7.96 -7.91
N ILE A 119 11.30 -8.71 -7.20
CA ILE A 119 10.15 -8.16 -6.46
C ILE A 119 10.61 -7.78 -5.04
N SER A 120 11.23 -8.69 -4.32
CA SER A 120 11.68 -8.43 -2.94
C SER A 120 12.67 -7.26 -2.83
N ASP A 121 13.62 -7.15 -3.77
CA ASP A 121 14.59 -6.04 -3.81
C ASP A 121 13.94 -4.68 -4.17
N SER A 122 12.71 -4.67 -4.69
CA SER A 122 11.99 -3.45 -5.01
C SER A 122 11.24 -2.85 -3.82
N VAL A 123 11.14 -3.59 -2.71
CA VAL A 123 10.41 -3.17 -1.50
C VAL A 123 11.39 -2.95 -0.36
N SER A 124 11.37 -1.75 0.22
CA SER A 124 12.09 -1.40 1.45
C SER A 124 11.09 -1.36 2.60
N PHE A 125 11.26 -2.25 3.57
CA PHE A 125 10.42 -2.28 4.77
C PHE A 125 11.08 -1.47 5.88
N GLU A 126 10.41 -0.45 6.39
CA GLU A 126 10.97 0.47 7.38
C GLU A 126 9.97 0.77 8.50
N TYR A 127 10.48 0.72 9.75
CA TYR A 127 9.72 1.23 10.89
C TYR A 127 9.60 2.75 10.76
N HIS A 128 8.38 3.26 10.69
CA HIS A 128 8.14 4.67 10.59
C HIS A 128 6.75 5.04 11.13
N ASP A 129 6.71 6.03 12.02
CA ASP A 129 5.46 6.70 12.41
C ASP A 129 5.19 7.83 11.42
N VAL A 130 4.14 7.68 10.64
CA VAL A 130 3.77 8.59 9.54
C VAL A 130 3.48 10.04 10.01
N LEU A 131 3.25 10.26 11.29
CA LEU A 131 3.10 11.61 11.86
C LEU A 131 4.44 12.33 12.06
N ASN A 132 5.55 11.61 12.00
CA ASN A 132 6.88 12.21 12.00
C ASN A 132 7.23 12.81 10.64
N GLU A 133 8.39 13.46 10.54
CA GLU A 133 8.87 14.01 9.28
C GLU A 133 9.12 12.91 8.25
N ASN A 134 8.49 13.03 7.09
CA ASN A 134 8.63 12.10 5.96
C ASN A 134 9.68 12.62 4.97
N LYS A 135 10.82 11.94 4.86
CA LYS A 135 11.94 12.33 3.99
C LYS A 135 12.01 11.48 2.71
N LEU A 136 10.86 11.16 2.14
CA LEU A 136 10.81 10.41 0.88
C LEU A 136 11.02 11.33 -0.32
N PRO A 137 11.65 10.84 -1.39
CA PRO A 137 11.59 11.52 -2.68
C PRO A 137 10.16 11.50 -3.20
N PRO A 138 9.81 12.38 -4.16
CA PRO A 138 8.47 12.39 -4.75
C PRO A 138 8.07 11.00 -5.27
N VAL A 139 6.82 10.58 -4.98
CA VAL A 139 6.28 9.27 -5.38
C VAL A 139 5.12 9.39 -6.36
N ASN A 140 4.93 8.36 -7.17
CA ASN A 140 3.85 8.28 -8.16
C ASN A 140 2.53 7.81 -7.54
N LEU A 141 2.61 7.01 -6.48
CA LEU A 141 1.47 6.40 -5.81
C LEU A 141 1.70 6.40 -4.30
N ILE A 142 0.69 6.81 -3.55
CA ILE A 142 0.59 6.56 -2.10
C ILE A 142 -0.55 5.58 -1.87
N ILE A 143 -0.30 4.56 -1.06
CA ILE A 143 -1.30 3.63 -0.54
C ILE A 143 -1.35 3.84 0.97
N ALA A 144 -2.50 4.23 1.50
CA ALA A 144 -2.72 4.52 2.92
C ALA A 144 -4.09 3.97 3.34
N LYS A 145 -4.31 2.66 3.11
CA LYS A 145 -5.59 2.01 3.37
C LYS A 145 -5.81 1.86 4.88
N ASP A 146 -6.96 2.36 5.33
CA ASP A 146 -7.40 2.34 6.72
C ASP A 146 -6.50 3.14 7.70
N VAL A 147 -5.57 3.95 7.18
CA VAL A 147 -4.63 4.73 7.97
C VAL A 147 -5.26 6.00 8.53
N LEU A 148 -6.01 6.73 7.70
CA LEU A 148 -6.60 8.01 8.11
C LEU A 148 -7.59 7.86 9.25
N SER A 149 -8.25 6.71 9.35
CA SER A 149 -9.24 6.41 10.39
C SER A 149 -8.66 6.34 11.80
N PHE A 150 -7.35 6.11 11.93
CA PHE A 150 -6.66 6.08 13.23
C PHE A 150 -6.34 7.46 13.80
N PHE A 151 -6.45 8.52 12.99
CA PHE A 151 -6.04 9.86 13.40
C PHE A 151 -7.22 10.80 13.63
N PRO A 152 -7.14 11.71 14.61
CA PRO A 152 -8.08 12.80 14.77
C PRO A 152 -8.01 13.77 13.58
N ALA A 153 -8.97 14.69 13.48
CA ALA A 153 -9.14 15.55 12.31
C ALA A 153 -7.90 16.39 11.96
N ASP A 154 -7.20 16.93 12.94
CA ASP A 154 -5.97 17.70 12.77
C ASP A 154 -4.81 16.84 12.25
N GLY A 155 -4.64 15.62 12.80
CA GLY A 155 -3.67 14.65 12.32
C GLY A 155 -3.93 14.24 10.87
N ARG A 156 -5.20 13.99 10.51
CA ARG A 156 -5.60 13.70 9.11
C ARG A 156 -5.27 14.86 8.17
N THR A 157 -5.55 16.10 8.60
CA THR A 157 -5.25 17.28 7.78
C THR A 157 -3.74 17.40 7.51
N LYS A 158 -2.92 17.18 8.56
CA LYS A 158 -1.45 17.18 8.40
C LYS A 158 -1.00 16.09 7.42
N LEU A 159 -1.49 14.85 7.60
CA LEU A 159 -1.13 13.73 6.73
C LEU A 159 -1.51 13.99 5.26
N LEU A 160 -2.71 14.52 5.01
CA LEU A 160 -3.14 14.84 3.65
C LEU A 160 -2.30 15.93 3.01
N ALA A 161 -1.81 16.90 3.78
CA ALA A 161 -0.86 17.91 3.30
C ALA A 161 0.50 17.26 2.95
N ASP A 162 1.05 16.42 3.82
CA ASP A 162 2.29 15.67 3.58
C ASP A 162 2.17 14.77 2.34
N PHE A 163 1.02 14.13 2.13
CA PHE A 163 0.77 13.32 0.93
C PHE A 163 0.77 14.16 -0.34
N GLN A 164 0.18 15.36 -0.29
CA GLN A 164 0.23 16.27 -1.42
C GLN A 164 1.65 16.72 -1.77
N GLU A 165 2.47 17.01 -0.77
CA GLU A 165 3.87 17.40 -0.97
C GLU A 165 4.70 16.24 -1.53
N THR A 166 4.43 15.02 -1.07
CA THR A 166 5.17 13.81 -1.48
C THR A 166 4.78 13.29 -2.85
N LEU A 167 3.53 13.49 -3.30
CA LEU A 167 3.07 13.03 -4.63
C LEU A 167 3.63 13.90 -5.75
N VAL A 168 4.10 13.26 -6.82
CA VAL A 168 4.37 13.93 -8.10
C VAL A 168 3.09 14.54 -8.68
N SER A 169 3.23 15.45 -9.63
CA SER A 169 2.10 15.93 -10.43
C SER A 169 1.40 14.75 -11.13
N GLY A 170 0.08 14.67 -11.01
CA GLY A 170 -0.70 13.53 -11.53
C GLY A 170 -0.54 12.23 -10.74
N GLY A 171 0.15 12.25 -9.61
CA GLY A 171 0.26 11.10 -8.71
C GLY A 171 -1.07 10.74 -8.06
N MET A 172 -1.16 9.50 -7.58
CA MET A 172 -2.38 8.89 -7.06
C MET A 172 -2.26 8.62 -5.56
N LEU A 173 -3.39 8.78 -4.86
CA LEU A 173 -3.58 8.35 -3.47
C LEU A 173 -4.72 7.34 -3.41
N ILE A 174 -4.47 6.16 -2.87
CA ILE A 174 -5.46 5.13 -2.54
C ILE A 174 -5.59 5.07 -1.02
N ILE A 175 -6.81 5.18 -0.52
CA ILE A 175 -7.16 5.05 0.91
C ILE A 175 -8.14 3.90 1.12
N GLY A 176 -8.47 3.61 2.37
CA GLY A 176 -9.40 2.54 2.72
C GLY A 176 -10.81 2.72 2.13
N ASP A 177 -11.50 1.61 1.91
CA ASP A 177 -12.83 1.59 1.28
C ASP A 177 -13.86 2.43 2.06
N ASN A 178 -13.71 2.47 3.38
CA ASN A 178 -14.58 3.20 4.31
C ASN A 178 -14.11 4.63 4.59
N GLU A 179 -12.95 5.02 4.07
CA GLU A 179 -12.37 6.35 4.24
C GLU A 179 -12.79 7.30 3.13
N ARG A 180 -12.86 8.60 3.45
CA ARG A 180 -13.22 9.65 2.48
C ARG A 180 -12.43 10.91 2.75
N ILE A 181 -11.94 11.53 1.68
CA ILE A 181 -11.34 12.85 1.72
C ILE A 181 -12.39 13.86 1.24
N LYS A 182 -12.66 14.85 2.10
CA LYS A 182 -13.60 15.95 1.80
C LYS A 182 -12.88 17.29 1.62
N ASP A 183 -11.57 17.27 1.50
CA ASP A 183 -10.75 18.44 1.28
C ASP A 183 -10.73 18.81 -0.22
N GLY A 184 -10.99 20.09 -0.53
CA GLY A 184 -11.03 20.61 -1.91
C GLY A 184 -9.71 20.54 -2.68
N ASN A 185 -8.61 20.20 -2.00
CA ASN A 185 -7.30 19.99 -2.62
C ASN A 185 -7.12 18.60 -3.24
N TRP A 186 -8.15 17.75 -3.16
CA TRP A 186 -8.14 16.38 -3.70
C TRP A 186 -9.31 16.18 -4.66
N SER A 187 -9.03 15.64 -5.83
CA SER A 187 -10.03 15.23 -6.81
C SER A 187 -10.30 13.74 -6.69
N GLU A 188 -11.50 13.39 -6.23
CA GLU A 188 -11.96 12.00 -6.18
C GLU A 188 -12.16 11.45 -7.59
N ARG A 189 -11.72 10.23 -7.82
CA ARG A 189 -11.85 9.47 -9.06
C ARG A 189 -12.39 8.08 -8.74
N GLU A 190 -13.20 7.54 -9.62
CA GLU A 190 -13.80 6.22 -9.47
C GLU A 190 -13.67 5.39 -10.75
N ALA A 191 -13.46 4.10 -10.56
CA ALA A 191 -13.59 3.04 -11.56
C ALA A 191 -14.25 1.82 -10.91
N PRO A 192 -14.79 0.86 -11.66
CA PRO A 192 -15.38 -0.34 -11.08
C PRO A 192 -14.41 -1.05 -10.13
N GLY A 193 -14.78 -1.12 -8.85
CA GLY A 193 -14.01 -1.77 -7.79
C GLY A 193 -12.84 -0.96 -7.23
N LEU A 194 -12.71 0.33 -7.59
CA LEU A 194 -11.64 1.18 -7.06
C LEU A 194 -12.06 2.65 -6.99
N ARG A 195 -11.71 3.30 -5.88
CA ARG A 195 -11.70 4.74 -5.72
C ARG A 195 -10.29 5.20 -5.38
N TRP A 196 -9.88 6.31 -5.98
CA TRP A 196 -8.61 6.95 -5.67
C TRP A 196 -8.73 8.47 -5.74
N TYR A 197 -7.70 9.14 -5.29
CA TYR A 197 -7.63 10.59 -5.26
C TYR A 197 -6.40 11.07 -6.04
N ALA A 198 -6.57 12.17 -6.76
CA ALA A 198 -5.47 12.92 -7.36
C ALA A 198 -5.41 14.30 -6.73
N LYS A 199 -4.19 14.84 -6.52
CA LYS A 199 -4.08 16.22 -6.04
C LYS A 199 -4.57 17.19 -7.12
N THR A 200 -5.35 18.18 -6.72
CA THR A 200 -5.68 19.33 -7.57
C THR A 200 -4.52 20.32 -7.53
N PHE A 201 -4.19 20.87 -8.69
CA PHE A 201 -3.13 21.88 -8.83
C PHE A 201 -3.55 23.20 -8.21
#